data_f93fe16c3b8974f7155f686174e3444b
#
_entry.id   f93fe16c3b8974f7155f686174e3444b
#
_cell.length_a   1.000
_cell.length_b   1.000
_cell.length_c   1.000
_cell.angle_alpha   90.00
_cell.angle_beta   90.00
_cell.angle_gamma   90.00
#
_symmetry.space_group_name_H-M   'P 1'
#
loop_
_entity.id
_entity.type
_entity.pdbx_description
1 polymer ?
#
loop_
_entity_poly.entity_id
_entity_poly.type
_entity_poly.pdbx_seq_one_letter_code
_entity_poly.pdbx_strand_id
1 'polypeptide(L)'
;MGRQELLLALALLFLLGVGATAARLLEARRTGLSLRLQVFIPLAATTLLMSAMFAVIVIDRFTARASLFATRAAEDEARAIAELAARMPRESLRPILAAFSRNAIDTDVALLDPQGQVVLESGEAHPGVARVSAEAPVAGGGRVRVRKATFGMVQLMSDVAPKVALLALMFAVASAALAIIIGGAVAVPIERLTRAAKRVAAGERQAPLPEPRGREVRELTHALESMRRELEERHALENFVADVSHELKNPVAAIRASAEVLTERAADEPETARRFALRIRESADKLQQLTQDLLSLARLEARGIEPKDDPVDLCAIAREAVDAQGPTAAARRVRVELRAGTAAPVRGDPVWLRRALENLLGNAVQHSPEGERVELEISGGPECVAQVRDHGPGVDPVIRERLFERFATTRHGDGGTGLGLAIVRAVAELHGGRAELRETGPRGSVFVLSLPRA
;
A
#
# COMPACT_ATOMS: atom_id res chain seq x y z
N MET A 1 -6.44 -33.35 -45.09
CA MET A 1 -7.11 -32.81 -43.87
C MET A 1 -8.29 -31.95 -44.33
N GLY A 2 -9.48 -32.31 -43.94
CA GLY A 2 -10.66 -31.54 -44.29
C GLY A 2 -10.64 -30.18 -43.57
N ARG A 3 -11.26 -29.18 -44.18
CA ARG A 3 -11.33 -27.81 -43.65
C ARG A 3 -11.85 -27.71 -42.21
N GLN A 4 -12.80 -28.62 -41.87
CA GLN A 4 -13.33 -28.76 -40.51
C GLN A 4 -12.27 -29.28 -39.52
N GLU A 5 -11.43 -30.22 -39.98
CA GLU A 5 -10.36 -30.81 -39.16
C GLU A 5 -9.28 -29.77 -38.84
N LEU A 6 -8.97 -28.87 -39.78
CA LEU A 6 -8.02 -27.79 -39.56
C LEU A 6 -8.54 -26.77 -38.53
N LEU A 7 -9.79 -26.36 -38.61
CA LEU A 7 -10.44 -25.47 -37.64
C LEU A 7 -10.52 -26.07 -36.25
N LEU A 8 -10.86 -27.37 -36.16
CA LEU A 8 -10.86 -28.13 -34.92
C LEU A 8 -9.46 -28.25 -34.31
N ALA A 9 -8.44 -28.51 -35.13
CA ALA A 9 -7.04 -28.57 -34.68
C ALA A 9 -6.57 -27.22 -34.14
N LEU A 10 -6.92 -26.12 -34.82
CA LEU A 10 -6.59 -24.76 -34.37
C LEU A 10 -7.31 -24.37 -33.07
N ALA A 11 -8.61 -24.73 -32.92
CA ALA A 11 -9.35 -24.53 -31.69
C ALA A 11 -8.76 -25.35 -30.52
N LEU A 12 -8.34 -26.58 -30.78
CA LEU A 12 -7.69 -27.44 -29.80
C LEU A 12 -6.32 -26.85 -29.38
N LEU A 13 -5.55 -26.35 -30.35
CA LEU A 13 -4.24 -25.73 -30.11
C LEU A 13 -4.39 -24.42 -29.32
N PHE A 14 -5.46 -23.67 -29.56
CA PHE A 14 -5.85 -22.49 -28.77
C PHE A 14 -6.17 -22.87 -27.32
N LEU A 15 -7.03 -23.88 -27.12
CA LEU A 15 -7.37 -24.35 -25.78
C LEU A 15 -6.17 -24.90 -25.01
N LEU A 16 -5.29 -25.64 -25.68
CA LEU A 16 -4.03 -26.13 -25.13
C LEU A 16 -3.08 -24.97 -24.77
N GLY A 17 -3.00 -23.96 -25.63
CA GLY A 17 -2.22 -22.73 -25.36
C GLY A 17 -2.73 -21.96 -24.16
N VAL A 18 -4.04 -21.78 -24.03
CA VAL A 18 -4.68 -21.16 -22.85
C VAL A 18 -4.45 -22.00 -21.60
N GLY A 19 -4.61 -23.33 -21.71
CA GLY A 19 -4.32 -24.26 -20.60
C GLY A 19 -2.86 -24.24 -20.15
N ALA A 20 -1.93 -24.23 -21.09
CA ALA A 20 -0.49 -24.15 -20.81
C ALA A 20 -0.10 -22.79 -20.15
N THR A 21 -0.70 -21.67 -20.60
CA THR A 21 -0.49 -20.37 -19.97
C THR A 21 -1.06 -20.32 -18.57
N ALA A 22 -2.24 -20.89 -18.33
CA ALA A 22 -2.84 -21.01 -17.01
C ALA A 22 -2.01 -21.91 -16.07
N ALA A 23 -1.51 -23.06 -16.56
CA ALA A 23 -0.61 -23.93 -15.80
C ALA A 23 0.72 -23.24 -15.44
N ARG A 24 1.33 -22.54 -16.38
CA ARG A 24 2.54 -21.74 -16.13
C ARG A 24 2.30 -20.60 -15.15
N LEU A 25 1.11 -20.00 -15.14
CA LEU A 25 0.69 -19.00 -14.13
C LEU A 25 0.64 -19.59 -12.73
N LEU A 26 0.09 -20.80 -12.60
CA LEU A 26 0.04 -21.54 -11.33
C LEU A 26 1.46 -21.92 -10.85
N GLU A 27 2.32 -22.30 -11.77
CA GLU A 27 3.71 -22.64 -11.50
C GLU A 27 4.55 -21.39 -11.16
N ALA A 28 4.33 -20.27 -11.84
CA ALA A 28 4.96 -18.97 -11.60
C ALA A 28 4.62 -18.39 -10.22
N ARG A 29 3.46 -18.73 -9.65
CA ARG A 29 3.12 -18.43 -8.24
C ARG A 29 4.06 -19.15 -7.26
N ARG A 30 4.61 -20.31 -7.61
CA ARG A 30 5.56 -21.07 -6.79
C ARG A 30 7.02 -20.61 -6.96
N THR A 31 7.36 -20.01 -8.09
CA THR A 31 8.74 -19.63 -8.44
C THR A 31 9.14 -18.19 -8.05
N GLY A 32 8.28 -17.44 -7.37
CA GLY A 32 8.60 -16.09 -6.87
C GLY A 32 8.70 -15.00 -7.95
N LEU A 33 8.13 -15.21 -9.13
CA LEU A 33 8.04 -14.19 -10.17
C LEU A 33 7.27 -12.96 -9.68
N SER A 34 7.70 -11.78 -10.09
CA SER A 34 7.01 -10.54 -9.72
C SER A 34 5.56 -10.54 -10.23
N LEU A 35 4.66 -9.94 -9.45
CA LEU A 35 3.23 -9.83 -9.78
C LEU A 35 2.99 -9.22 -11.17
N ARG A 36 3.88 -8.30 -11.60
CA ARG A 36 3.85 -7.69 -12.94
C ARG A 36 4.01 -8.74 -14.05
N LEU A 37 4.98 -9.63 -13.93
CA LEU A 37 5.21 -10.69 -14.91
C LEU A 37 4.10 -11.73 -14.90
N GLN A 38 3.52 -12.02 -13.74
CA GLN A 38 2.38 -12.92 -13.60
C GLN A 38 1.12 -12.41 -14.31
N VAL A 39 0.91 -11.10 -14.41
CA VAL A 39 -0.21 -10.50 -15.14
C VAL A 39 0.14 -10.30 -16.62
N PHE A 40 1.35 -9.84 -16.92
CA PHE A 40 1.76 -9.49 -18.27
C PHE A 40 1.87 -10.71 -19.21
N ILE A 41 2.53 -11.78 -18.75
CA ILE A 41 2.78 -12.95 -19.61
C ILE A 41 1.51 -13.60 -20.14
N PRO A 42 0.50 -13.91 -19.30
CA PRO A 42 -0.73 -14.55 -19.81
C PRO A 42 -1.58 -13.61 -20.65
N LEU A 43 -1.63 -12.32 -20.33
CA LEU A 43 -2.38 -11.36 -21.12
C LEU A 43 -1.75 -11.19 -22.52
N ALA A 44 -0.44 -11.09 -22.59
CA ALA A 44 0.29 -11.03 -23.87
C ALA A 44 0.12 -12.32 -24.68
N ALA A 45 0.24 -13.50 -24.03
CA ALA A 45 0.09 -14.79 -24.68
C ALA A 45 -1.32 -15.02 -25.20
N THR A 46 -2.35 -14.74 -24.42
CA THR A 46 -3.76 -14.88 -24.85
C THR A 46 -4.10 -13.94 -25.99
N THR A 47 -3.60 -12.72 -25.99
CA THR A 47 -3.84 -11.74 -27.07
C THR A 47 -3.15 -12.14 -28.35
N LEU A 48 -1.91 -12.59 -28.27
CA LEU A 48 -1.18 -13.10 -29.44
C LEU A 48 -1.91 -14.28 -30.07
N LEU A 49 -2.36 -15.20 -29.22
CA LEU A 49 -3.09 -16.40 -29.66
C LEU A 49 -4.44 -16.03 -30.29
N MET A 50 -5.21 -15.11 -29.70
CA MET A 50 -6.46 -14.60 -30.29
C MET A 50 -6.23 -13.88 -31.63
N SER A 51 -5.19 -13.08 -31.73
CA SER A 51 -4.85 -12.40 -32.98
C SER A 51 -4.47 -13.38 -34.09
N ALA A 52 -3.70 -14.41 -33.78
CA ALA A 52 -3.34 -15.46 -34.71
C ALA A 52 -4.58 -16.26 -35.16
N MET A 53 -5.46 -16.66 -34.24
CA MET A 53 -6.70 -17.34 -34.54
C MET A 53 -7.63 -16.50 -35.43
N PHE A 54 -7.75 -15.21 -35.12
CA PHE A 54 -8.55 -14.28 -35.93
C PHE A 54 -8.02 -14.18 -37.34
N ALA A 55 -6.69 -14.03 -37.51
CA ALA A 55 -6.07 -13.99 -38.83
C ALA A 55 -6.37 -15.26 -39.64
N VAL A 56 -6.25 -16.45 -39.05
CA VAL A 56 -6.56 -17.72 -39.70
C VAL A 56 -8.03 -17.81 -40.12
N ILE A 57 -8.97 -17.42 -39.25
CA ILE A 57 -10.41 -17.42 -39.55
C ILE A 57 -10.73 -16.47 -40.69
N VAL A 58 -10.15 -15.26 -40.70
CA VAL A 58 -10.36 -14.28 -41.77
C VAL A 58 -9.86 -14.84 -43.10
N ILE A 59 -8.63 -15.37 -43.13
CA ILE A 59 -8.04 -15.98 -44.31
C ILE A 59 -8.92 -17.14 -44.80
N ASP A 60 -9.34 -18.04 -43.94
CA ASP A 60 -10.18 -19.16 -44.27
C ASP A 60 -11.54 -18.73 -44.86
N ARG A 61 -12.24 -17.79 -44.23
CA ARG A 61 -13.52 -17.25 -44.70
C ARG A 61 -13.41 -16.56 -46.06
N PHE A 62 -12.28 -15.85 -46.24
CA PHE A 62 -12.04 -15.13 -47.48
C PHE A 62 -11.74 -16.08 -48.64
N THR A 63 -10.89 -17.10 -48.42
CA THR A 63 -10.58 -18.13 -49.43
C THR A 63 -11.86 -18.94 -49.82
N ALA A 64 -12.73 -19.22 -48.83
CA ALA A 64 -14.00 -19.89 -49.11
C ALA A 64 -14.96 -19.09 -49.99
N ARG A 65 -15.09 -17.80 -49.72
CA ARG A 65 -15.93 -16.90 -50.52
C ARG A 65 -15.41 -16.75 -51.93
N ALA A 66 -14.10 -16.51 -52.06
CA ALA A 66 -13.46 -16.35 -53.36
C ALA A 66 -13.63 -17.60 -54.26
N SER A 67 -13.45 -18.81 -53.69
CA SER A 67 -13.70 -20.05 -54.45
C SER A 67 -15.15 -20.19 -54.92
N LEU A 68 -16.14 -19.82 -54.05
CA LEU A 68 -17.56 -19.82 -54.42
C LEU A 68 -17.88 -18.83 -55.56
N PHE A 69 -17.30 -17.62 -55.51
CA PHE A 69 -17.48 -16.64 -56.56
C PHE A 69 -16.85 -17.11 -57.87
N ALA A 70 -15.63 -17.68 -57.82
CA ALA A 70 -14.95 -18.20 -58.99
C ALA A 70 -15.76 -19.41 -59.62
N THR A 71 -16.34 -20.29 -58.82
CA THR A 71 -17.13 -21.39 -59.30
C THR A 71 -18.41 -20.89 -59.98
N ARG A 72 -19.15 -19.96 -59.35
CA ARG A 72 -20.35 -19.37 -59.98
C ARG A 72 -20.04 -18.66 -61.29
N ALA A 73 -18.98 -17.87 -61.31
CA ALA A 73 -18.57 -17.21 -62.55
C ALA A 73 -18.18 -18.21 -63.65
N ALA A 74 -17.52 -19.31 -63.30
CA ALA A 74 -17.21 -20.37 -64.23
C ALA A 74 -18.47 -21.10 -64.73
N GLU A 75 -19.45 -21.32 -63.87
CA GLU A 75 -20.76 -21.91 -64.25
C GLU A 75 -21.54 -21.03 -65.20
N ASP A 76 -21.62 -19.71 -64.93
CA ASP A 76 -22.33 -18.75 -65.76
C ASP A 76 -21.65 -18.59 -67.14
N GLU A 77 -20.34 -18.52 -67.17
CA GLU A 77 -19.56 -18.50 -68.42
C GLU A 77 -19.71 -19.84 -69.19
N ALA A 78 -19.68 -20.97 -68.53
CA ALA A 78 -19.87 -22.28 -69.19
C ALA A 78 -21.27 -22.39 -69.81
N ARG A 79 -22.31 -21.90 -69.16
CA ARG A 79 -23.70 -21.85 -69.70
C ARG A 79 -23.78 -20.95 -70.91
N ALA A 80 -23.24 -19.74 -70.80
CA ALA A 80 -23.26 -18.75 -71.90
C ALA A 80 -22.55 -19.30 -73.17
N ILE A 81 -21.39 -19.92 -72.97
CA ILE A 81 -20.62 -20.54 -74.05
C ILE A 81 -21.36 -21.76 -74.60
N ALA A 82 -22.02 -22.57 -73.77
CA ALA A 82 -22.78 -23.75 -74.23
C ALA A 82 -23.99 -23.30 -75.09
N GLU A 83 -24.68 -22.21 -74.72
CA GLU A 83 -25.73 -21.64 -75.55
C GLU A 83 -25.25 -21.13 -76.90
N LEU A 84 -24.06 -20.49 -76.92
CA LEU A 84 -23.46 -20.05 -78.20
C LEU A 84 -23.01 -21.26 -79.05
N ALA A 85 -22.44 -22.27 -78.42
CA ALA A 85 -22.01 -23.48 -79.12
C ALA A 85 -23.21 -24.31 -79.69
N ALA A 86 -24.37 -24.22 -79.13
CA ALA A 86 -25.60 -24.81 -79.64
C ALA A 86 -26.16 -24.14 -80.90
N ARG A 87 -25.80 -22.87 -81.14
CA ARG A 87 -26.34 -22.04 -82.23
C ARG A 87 -25.39 -21.81 -83.40
N MET A 88 -24.05 -22.14 -83.24
CA MET A 88 -23.05 -21.82 -84.22
C MET A 88 -22.26 -23.06 -84.72
N PRO A 89 -21.81 -23.06 -85.99
CA PRO A 89 -20.93 -24.09 -86.48
C PRO A 89 -19.60 -24.16 -85.72
N ARG A 90 -19.03 -25.33 -85.55
CA ARG A 90 -17.76 -25.57 -84.76
C ARG A 90 -16.60 -24.73 -85.23
N GLU A 91 -16.48 -24.42 -86.52
CA GLU A 91 -15.41 -23.61 -87.09
C GLU A 91 -15.50 -22.12 -86.60
N SER A 92 -16.70 -21.62 -86.46
CA SER A 92 -16.95 -20.23 -85.97
C SER A 92 -16.77 -20.09 -84.45
N LEU A 93 -16.73 -21.17 -83.71
CA LEU A 93 -16.52 -21.15 -82.25
C LEU A 93 -15.08 -20.90 -81.83
N ARG A 94 -14.12 -21.32 -82.64
CA ARG A 94 -12.67 -21.20 -82.33
C ARG A 94 -12.22 -19.74 -82.02
N PRO A 95 -12.57 -18.73 -82.88
CA PRO A 95 -12.17 -17.36 -82.58
C PRO A 95 -12.92 -16.77 -81.37
N ILE A 96 -14.16 -17.24 -81.09
CA ILE A 96 -14.94 -16.80 -79.94
C ILE A 96 -14.38 -17.35 -78.65
N LEU A 97 -14.03 -18.65 -78.60
CA LEU A 97 -13.39 -19.26 -77.44
C LEU A 97 -12.02 -18.61 -77.17
N ALA A 98 -11.27 -18.30 -78.24
CA ALA A 98 -10.00 -17.55 -78.09
C ALA A 98 -10.19 -16.12 -77.60
N ALA A 99 -11.31 -15.48 -77.88
CA ALA A 99 -11.61 -14.15 -77.39
C ALA A 99 -12.03 -14.21 -75.92
N PHE A 100 -12.80 -15.23 -75.49
CA PHE A 100 -13.13 -15.45 -74.11
C PHE A 100 -11.89 -15.72 -73.25
N SER A 101 -10.98 -16.59 -73.72
CA SER A 101 -9.75 -16.89 -72.99
C SER A 101 -8.75 -15.70 -72.94
N ARG A 102 -8.77 -14.80 -73.93
CA ARG A 102 -7.92 -13.58 -73.94
C ARG A 102 -8.44 -12.45 -73.07
N ASN A 103 -9.77 -12.34 -72.97
CA ASN A 103 -10.40 -11.27 -72.17
C ASN A 103 -10.55 -11.61 -70.68
N ALA A 104 -10.50 -12.89 -70.34
CA ALA A 104 -10.58 -13.35 -68.96
C ALA A 104 -9.21 -13.92 -68.53
N ILE A 105 -8.50 -13.22 -67.70
CA ILE A 105 -7.17 -13.61 -67.17
C ILE A 105 -7.25 -15.02 -66.59
N ASP A 106 -6.42 -15.97 -67.12
CA ASP A 106 -6.31 -17.36 -66.66
C ASP A 106 -7.63 -18.18 -66.70
N THR A 107 -8.43 -18.00 -67.78
CA THR A 107 -9.60 -18.80 -68.04
C THR A 107 -9.33 -19.74 -69.21
N ASP A 108 -9.44 -21.05 -68.97
CA ASP A 108 -9.36 -22.06 -70.04
C ASP A 108 -10.79 -22.52 -70.39
N VAL A 109 -11.07 -22.56 -71.63
CA VAL A 109 -12.36 -23.08 -72.15
C VAL A 109 -12.10 -24.27 -73.04
N ALA A 110 -12.73 -25.37 -72.79
CA ALA A 110 -12.67 -26.60 -73.59
C ALA A 110 -14.07 -27.05 -73.98
N LEU A 111 -14.24 -27.38 -75.27
CA LEU A 111 -15.43 -28.05 -75.76
C LEU A 111 -15.14 -29.56 -75.79
N LEU A 112 -15.98 -30.31 -75.12
CA LEU A 112 -15.88 -31.77 -75.01
C LEU A 112 -16.98 -32.46 -75.85
N ASP A 113 -16.61 -33.57 -76.45
CA ASP A 113 -17.60 -34.44 -77.12
C ASP A 113 -18.44 -35.21 -76.11
N PRO A 114 -19.46 -36.00 -76.57
CA PRO A 114 -20.25 -36.83 -75.68
C PRO A 114 -19.46 -37.92 -74.94
N GLN A 115 -18.27 -38.27 -75.47
CA GLN A 115 -17.33 -39.23 -74.87
C GLN A 115 -16.37 -38.57 -73.88
N GLY A 116 -16.40 -37.23 -73.74
CA GLY A 116 -15.56 -36.47 -72.82
C GLY A 116 -14.19 -36.12 -73.36
N GLN A 117 -13.94 -36.33 -74.69
CA GLN A 117 -12.70 -35.94 -75.34
C GLN A 117 -12.73 -34.47 -75.70
N VAL A 118 -11.58 -33.79 -75.60
CA VAL A 118 -11.45 -32.39 -75.91
C VAL A 118 -11.43 -32.18 -77.43
N VAL A 119 -12.47 -31.55 -77.96
CA VAL A 119 -12.63 -31.20 -79.38
C VAL A 119 -11.96 -29.88 -79.75
N LEU A 120 -12.12 -28.90 -78.88
CA LEU A 120 -11.54 -27.58 -79.00
C LEU A 120 -11.12 -27.11 -77.63
N GLU A 121 -9.91 -26.56 -77.53
CA GLU A 121 -9.41 -25.98 -76.26
C GLU A 121 -8.81 -24.60 -76.59
N SER A 122 -9.09 -23.63 -75.76
CA SER A 122 -8.51 -22.29 -75.84
C SER A 122 -8.16 -21.82 -74.44
N GLY A 123 -6.92 -21.32 -74.30
CA GLY A 123 -6.39 -20.82 -73.04
C GLY A 123 -5.02 -21.42 -72.74
N GLU A 124 -4.16 -20.71 -72.05
CA GLU A 124 -2.85 -21.16 -71.61
C GLU A 124 -2.93 -21.65 -70.16
N ALA A 125 -2.58 -22.90 -69.96
CA ALA A 125 -2.51 -23.51 -68.65
C ALA A 125 -1.23 -23.07 -67.91
N HIS A 126 -1.32 -22.21 -66.92
CA HIS A 126 -0.17 -21.92 -66.06
C HIS A 126 -0.05 -23.00 -64.96
N PRO A 127 1.10 -23.71 -64.93
CA PRO A 127 1.31 -24.77 -63.93
C PRO A 127 1.41 -24.19 -62.53
N GLY A 128 0.71 -24.81 -61.54
CA GLY A 128 0.79 -24.45 -60.13
C GLY A 128 -0.34 -23.52 -59.59
N VAL A 129 -1.25 -23.09 -60.46
CA VAL A 129 -2.40 -22.26 -60.02
C VAL A 129 -3.61 -23.15 -59.71
N ALA A 130 -4.19 -23.00 -58.53
CA ALA A 130 -5.44 -23.66 -58.14
C ALA A 130 -6.58 -23.19 -59.06
N ARG A 131 -7.35 -24.13 -59.63
CA ARG A 131 -8.40 -23.84 -60.61
C ARG A 131 -9.72 -24.46 -60.14
N VAL A 132 -10.78 -23.76 -60.39
CA VAL A 132 -12.13 -24.27 -60.32
C VAL A 132 -12.61 -24.63 -61.73
N SER A 133 -13.32 -25.72 -61.87
CA SER A 133 -13.89 -26.15 -63.14
C SER A 133 -15.40 -26.23 -63.05
N ALA A 134 -16.08 -25.75 -64.05
CA ALA A 134 -17.49 -25.90 -64.24
C ALA A 134 -17.80 -26.47 -65.62
N GLU A 135 -18.83 -27.28 -65.72
CA GLU A 135 -19.26 -27.90 -66.99
C GLU A 135 -20.72 -27.58 -67.27
N ALA A 136 -21.01 -27.22 -68.51
CA ALA A 136 -22.38 -27.02 -68.96
C ALA A 136 -22.65 -27.91 -70.21
N PRO A 137 -23.84 -28.55 -70.30
CA PRO A 137 -24.21 -29.40 -71.46
C PRO A 137 -24.51 -28.52 -72.67
N VAL A 138 -24.12 -28.98 -73.86
CA VAL A 138 -24.41 -28.33 -75.14
C VAL A 138 -25.58 -29.07 -75.80
N ALA A 139 -26.58 -28.34 -76.31
CA ALA A 139 -27.66 -28.93 -77.07
C ALA A 139 -27.14 -29.58 -78.37
N GLY A 140 -27.24 -30.89 -78.49
CA GLY A 140 -26.65 -31.67 -79.57
C GLY A 140 -25.56 -32.66 -79.13
N GLY A 141 -25.32 -32.78 -77.84
CA GLY A 141 -24.42 -33.78 -77.26
C GLY A 141 -22.97 -33.27 -77.16
N GLY A 142 -22.53 -33.06 -76.00
CA GLY A 142 -21.19 -32.54 -75.64
C GLY A 142 -21.28 -31.66 -74.42
N ARG A 143 -20.14 -31.16 -73.93
CA ARG A 143 -20.07 -30.27 -72.77
C ARG A 143 -19.05 -29.14 -73.00
N VAL A 144 -19.32 -27.99 -72.48
CA VAL A 144 -18.34 -26.94 -72.33
C VAL A 144 -17.75 -27.00 -70.94
N ARG A 145 -16.46 -27.09 -70.82
CA ARG A 145 -15.72 -26.99 -69.57
C ARG A 145 -15.02 -25.67 -69.51
N VAL A 146 -15.32 -24.88 -68.50
CA VAL A 146 -14.60 -23.67 -68.19
C VAL A 146 -13.78 -23.92 -66.94
N ARG A 147 -12.45 -23.73 -67.02
CA ARG A 147 -11.52 -23.72 -65.90
C ARG A 147 -11.08 -22.31 -65.67
N LYS A 148 -11.38 -21.83 -64.49
CA LYS A 148 -11.00 -20.47 -64.08
C LYS A 148 -9.99 -20.53 -62.94
N ALA A 149 -8.83 -19.87 -63.17
CA ALA A 149 -7.85 -19.81 -62.11
C ALA A 149 -8.38 -18.98 -60.94
N THR A 150 -8.07 -19.41 -59.74
CA THR A 150 -8.33 -18.61 -58.52
C THR A 150 -7.23 -17.54 -58.34
N PHE A 151 -6.69 -17.04 -59.46
CA PHE A 151 -5.51 -16.09 -59.49
C PHE A 151 -5.86 -14.74 -58.84
N GLY A 152 -7.10 -14.28 -58.98
CA GLY A 152 -7.59 -13.09 -58.22
C GLY A 152 -7.49 -13.25 -56.69
N MET A 153 -7.34 -14.52 -56.25
CA MET A 153 -7.17 -14.84 -54.82
C MET A 153 -5.72 -14.55 -54.33
N VAL A 154 -4.69 -14.82 -55.13
CA VAL A 154 -3.31 -14.51 -54.77
C VAL A 154 -3.09 -13.00 -54.69
N GLN A 155 -3.67 -12.26 -55.63
CA GLN A 155 -3.61 -10.80 -55.67
C GLN A 155 -4.43 -10.16 -54.56
N LEU A 156 -5.61 -10.72 -54.27
CA LEU A 156 -6.47 -10.32 -53.13
C LEU A 156 -5.83 -10.68 -51.79
N MET A 157 -5.09 -11.81 -51.71
CA MET A 157 -4.29 -12.19 -50.56
C MET A 157 -3.13 -11.22 -50.34
N SER A 158 -2.45 -10.76 -51.38
CA SER A 158 -1.37 -9.76 -51.25
C SER A 158 -1.89 -8.42 -50.73
N ASP A 159 -3.16 -8.07 -51.00
CA ASP A 159 -3.77 -6.82 -50.56
C ASP A 159 -4.41 -6.88 -49.19
N VAL A 160 -4.95 -8.04 -48.80
CA VAL A 160 -5.68 -8.24 -47.53
C VAL A 160 -4.77 -8.73 -46.42
N ALA A 161 -3.84 -9.63 -46.70
CA ALA A 161 -2.94 -10.19 -45.71
C ALA A 161 -2.14 -9.10 -44.94
N PRO A 162 -1.56 -8.07 -45.55
CA PRO A 162 -0.86 -7.02 -44.80
C PRO A 162 -1.80 -6.20 -43.93
N LYS A 163 -3.06 -5.97 -44.35
CA LYS A 163 -4.06 -5.26 -43.56
C LYS A 163 -4.48 -6.04 -42.32
N VAL A 164 -4.68 -7.34 -42.47
CA VAL A 164 -4.98 -8.27 -41.35
C VAL A 164 -3.78 -8.35 -40.42
N ALA A 165 -2.57 -8.46 -40.92
CA ALA A 165 -1.34 -8.47 -40.15
C ALA A 165 -1.16 -7.13 -39.36
N LEU A 166 -1.42 -6.00 -39.98
CA LEU A 166 -1.37 -4.68 -39.34
C LEU A 166 -2.40 -4.58 -38.21
N LEU A 167 -3.64 -5.04 -38.47
CA LEU A 167 -4.68 -5.05 -37.45
C LEU A 167 -4.31 -5.95 -36.26
N ALA A 168 -3.78 -7.13 -36.51
CA ALA A 168 -3.29 -8.04 -35.49
C ALA A 168 -2.15 -7.42 -34.65
N LEU A 169 -1.24 -6.74 -35.31
CA LEU A 169 -0.16 -6.00 -34.66
C LEU A 169 -0.68 -4.86 -33.78
N MET A 170 -1.66 -4.08 -34.28
CA MET A 170 -2.30 -3.03 -33.49
C MET A 170 -2.97 -3.59 -32.22
N PHE A 171 -3.69 -4.70 -32.33
CA PHE A 171 -4.29 -5.37 -31.17
C PHE A 171 -3.22 -5.88 -30.18
N ALA A 172 -2.13 -6.45 -30.68
CA ALA A 172 -1.03 -6.91 -29.83
C ALA A 172 -0.38 -5.74 -29.06
N VAL A 173 -0.12 -4.62 -29.74
CA VAL A 173 0.44 -3.41 -29.11
C VAL A 173 -0.54 -2.81 -28.10
N ALA A 174 -1.82 -2.68 -28.43
CA ALA A 174 -2.83 -2.17 -27.52
C ALA A 174 -2.96 -3.03 -26.25
N SER A 175 -2.91 -4.34 -26.39
CA SER A 175 -2.98 -5.28 -25.25
C SER A 175 -1.71 -5.24 -24.41
N ALA A 176 -0.54 -5.11 -25.03
CA ALA A 176 0.70 -4.93 -24.30
C ALA A 176 0.69 -3.61 -23.48
N ALA A 177 0.20 -2.52 -24.07
CA ALA A 177 0.02 -1.25 -23.40
C ALA A 177 -0.96 -1.38 -22.21
N LEU A 178 -2.11 -2.02 -22.41
CA LEU A 178 -3.09 -2.26 -21.37
C LEU A 178 -2.53 -3.12 -20.22
N ALA A 179 -1.74 -4.15 -20.55
CA ALA A 179 -1.07 -5.00 -19.56
C ALA A 179 -0.07 -4.20 -18.70
N ILE A 180 0.68 -3.29 -19.32
CA ILE A 180 1.61 -2.41 -18.61
C ILE A 180 0.85 -1.46 -17.67
N ILE A 181 -0.25 -0.88 -18.14
CA ILE A 181 -1.09 0.03 -17.34
C ILE A 181 -1.69 -0.70 -16.14
N ILE A 182 -2.32 -1.86 -16.35
CA ILE A 182 -2.92 -2.66 -15.27
C ILE A 182 -1.83 -3.15 -14.30
N GLY A 183 -0.72 -3.67 -14.81
CA GLY A 183 0.41 -4.10 -13.99
C GLY A 183 0.99 -2.96 -13.15
N GLY A 184 1.09 -1.75 -13.73
CA GLY A 184 1.51 -0.55 -13.03
C GLY A 184 0.51 -0.08 -11.96
N ALA A 185 -0.78 -0.11 -12.27
CA ALA A 185 -1.85 0.35 -11.37
C ALA A 185 -2.06 -0.58 -10.16
N VAL A 186 -1.85 -1.88 -10.30
CA VAL A 186 -2.14 -2.87 -9.25
C VAL A 186 -0.86 -3.41 -8.62
N ALA A 187 0.11 -3.87 -9.42
CA ALA A 187 1.30 -4.54 -8.90
C ALA A 187 2.23 -3.59 -8.14
N VAL A 188 2.41 -2.35 -8.62
CA VAL A 188 3.32 -1.38 -7.97
C VAL A 188 2.88 -0.99 -6.57
N PRO A 189 1.61 -0.61 -6.32
CA PRO A 189 1.14 -0.31 -4.97
C PRO A 189 1.28 -1.50 -4.01
N ILE A 190 0.94 -2.70 -4.46
CA ILE A 190 1.04 -3.93 -3.64
C ILE A 190 2.51 -4.24 -3.29
N GLU A 191 3.45 -4.11 -4.26
CA GLU A 191 4.88 -4.29 -3.98
C GLU A 191 5.42 -3.25 -2.99
N ARG A 192 4.94 -2.01 -3.07
CA ARG A 192 5.31 -0.94 -2.11
C ARG A 192 4.76 -1.22 -0.73
N LEU A 193 3.50 -1.65 -0.61
CA LEU A 193 2.89 -2.05 0.66
C LEU A 193 3.61 -3.25 1.28
N THR A 194 3.96 -4.26 0.47
CA THR A 194 4.72 -5.42 0.95
C THR A 194 6.09 -5.02 1.48
N ARG A 195 6.78 -4.09 0.82
CA ARG A 195 8.06 -3.56 1.30
C ARG A 195 7.89 -2.75 2.58
N ALA A 196 6.87 -1.91 2.67
CA ALA A 196 6.56 -1.15 3.88
C ALA A 196 6.23 -2.11 5.05
N ALA A 197 5.40 -3.13 4.83
CA ALA A 197 5.09 -4.15 5.84
C ALA A 197 6.34 -4.90 6.34
N LYS A 198 7.27 -5.25 5.44
CA LYS A 198 8.55 -5.88 5.83
C LYS A 198 9.45 -4.94 6.65
N ARG A 199 9.47 -3.64 6.34
CA ARG A 199 10.21 -2.64 7.11
C ARG A 199 9.61 -2.44 8.50
N VAL A 200 8.28 -2.37 8.59
CA VAL A 200 7.57 -2.33 9.90
C VAL A 200 7.89 -3.58 10.72
N ALA A 201 7.84 -4.77 10.12
CA ALA A 201 8.19 -6.02 10.77
C ALA A 201 9.67 -6.09 11.20
N ALA A 202 10.58 -5.39 10.50
CA ALA A 202 11.99 -5.26 10.86
C ALA A 202 12.26 -4.18 11.92
N GLY A 203 11.21 -3.51 12.46
CA GLY A 203 11.33 -2.51 13.52
C GLY A 203 11.43 -1.06 13.04
N GLU A 204 11.34 -0.77 11.73
CA GLU A 204 11.28 0.60 11.23
C GLU A 204 9.90 1.21 11.44
N ARG A 205 9.72 1.89 12.54
CA ARG A 205 8.42 2.45 12.98
C ARG A 205 7.89 3.56 12.07
N GLN A 206 8.76 4.36 11.46
CA GLN A 206 8.40 5.51 10.61
C GLN A 206 8.48 5.21 9.11
N ALA A 207 8.40 3.93 8.70
CA ALA A 207 8.40 3.58 7.28
C ALA A 207 7.21 4.27 6.58
N PRO A 208 7.43 5.15 5.58
CA PRO A 208 6.34 5.82 4.90
C PRO A 208 5.48 4.80 4.16
N LEU A 209 4.17 4.85 4.41
CA LEU A 209 3.21 4.07 3.66
C LEU A 209 2.92 4.76 2.32
N PRO A 210 2.78 4.00 1.23
CA PRO A 210 2.47 4.58 -0.07
C PRO A 210 1.06 5.17 -0.07
N GLU A 211 0.88 6.26 -0.81
CA GLU A 211 -0.45 6.82 -1.04
C GLU A 211 -1.36 5.79 -1.72
N PRO A 212 -2.53 5.49 -1.15
CA PRO A 212 -3.41 4.45 -1.66
C PRO A 212 -4.13 4.91 -2.93
N ARG A 213 -3.94 4.19 -4.03
CA ARG A 213 -4.68 4.36 -5.27
C ARG A 213 -5.63 3.17 -5.47
N GLY A 214 -6.94 3.43 -5.54
CA GLY A 214 -7.96 2.40 -5.59
C GLY A 214 -8.55 2.06 -4.22
N ARG A 215 -9.76 1.51 -4.20
CA ARG A 215 -10.51 1.19 -2.97
C ARG A 215 -9.84 0.07 -2.17
N GLU A 216 -9.49 -1.01 -2.83
CA GLU A 216 -8.92 -2.21 -2.21
C GLU A 216 -7.52 -1.95 -1.64
N VAL A 217 -6.70 -1.17 -2.36
CA VAL A 217 -5.37 -0.76 -1.89
C VAL A 217 -5.50 0.18 -0.69
N ARG A 218 -6.52 1.03 -0.65
CA ARG A 218 -6.80 1.92 0.47
C ARG A 218 -7.19 1.14 1.73
N GLU A 219 -8.08 0.16 1.60
CA GLU A 219 -8.49 -0.72 2.70
C GLU A 219 -7.28 -1.46 3.28
N LEU A 220 -6.41 -1.99 2.41
CA LEU A 220 -5.19 -2.68 2.82
C LEU A 220 -4.18 -1.73 3.51
N THR A 221 -4.04 -0.50 3.01
CA THR A 221 -3.18 0.51 3.63
C THR A 221 -3.69 0.89 5.02
N HIS A 222 -5.00 1.09 5.18
CA HIS A 222 -5.60 1.37 6.49
C HIS A 222 -5.44 0.19 7.47
N ALA A 223 -5.64 -1.05 7.01
CA ALA A 223 -5.43 -2.23 7.85
C ALA A 223 -3.97 -2.34 8.32
N LEU A 224 -3.00 -2.09 7.43
CA LEU A 224 -1.58 -2.08 7.78
C LEU A 224 -1.23 -0.96 8.76
N GLU A 225 -1.81 0.23 8.57
CA GLU A 225 -1.65 1.36 9.49
C GLU A 225 -2.21 1.07 10.88
N SER A 226 -3.39 0.44 10.96
CA SER A 226 -3.98 0.03 12.23
C SER A 226 -3.11 -1.02 12.94
N MET A 227 -2.61 -2.01 12.20
CA MET A 227 -1.69 -3.02 12.74
C MET A 227 -0.38 -2.39 13.23
N ARG A 228 0.16 -1.40 12.50
CA ARG A 228 1.37 -0.67 12.92
C ARG A 228 1.14 0.04 14.25
N ARG A 229 0.02 0.76 14.40
CA ARG A 229 -0.34 1.44 15.66
C ARG A 229 -0.48 0.48 16.83
N GLU A 230 -1.14 -0.65 16.61
CA GLU A 230 -1.29 -1.68 17.63
C GLU A 230 0.06 -2.27 18.09
N LEU A 231 0.98 -2.50 17.13
CA LEU A 231 2.35 -2.92 17.46
C LEU A 231 3.13 -1.85 18.22
N GLU A 232 3.00 -0.57 17.85
CA GLU A 232 3.62 0.56 18.54
C GLU A 232 3.08 0.67 19.99
N GLU A 233 1.75 0.58 20.18
CA GLU A 233 1.12 0.59 21.49
C GLU A 233 1.59 -0.61 22.35
N ARG A 234 1.65 -1.79 21.77
CA ARG A 234 2.13 -2.99 22.47
C ARG A 234 3.59 -2.87 22.92
N HIS A 235 4.48 -2.41 22.05
CA HIS A 235 5.88 -2.19 22.42
C HIS A 235 6.04 -1.10 23.47
N ALA A 236 5.26 -0.03 23.38
CA ALA A 236 5.25 1.01 24.41
C ALA A 236 4.84 0.45 25.76
N LEU A 237 3.83 -0.45 25.78
CA LEU A 237 3.41 -1.15 27.00
C LEU A 237 4.48 -2.11 27.52
N GLU A 238 5.14 -2.90 26.67
CA GLU A 238 6.23 -3.82 27.05
C GLU A 238 7.39 -3.05 27.69
N ASN A 239 7.82 -1.93 27.09
CA ASN A 239 8.85 -1.07 27.66
C ASN A 239 8.41 -0.47 28.99
N PHE A 240 7.16 0.01 29.07
CA PHE A 240 6.60 0.54 30.32
C PHE A 240 6.62 -0.49 31.46
N VAL A 241 6.21 -1.74 31.19
CA VAL A 241 6.24 -2.82 32.21
C VAL A 241 7.67 -3.14 32.63
N ALA A 242 8.63 -3.11 31.70
CA ALA A 242 10.05 -3.33 32.01
C ALA A 242 10.59 -2.22 32.92
N ASP A 243 10.32 -0.94 32.58
CA ASP A 243 10.75 0.22 33.34
C ASP A 243 10.15 0.24 34.75
N VAL A 244 8.83 -0.02 34.87
CA VAL A 244 8.15 -0.17 36.16
C VAL A 244 8.80 -1.26 37.00
N SER A 245 9.10 -2.41 36.39
CA SER A 245 9.72 -3.53 37.08
C SER A 245 11.11 -3.18 37.62
N HIS A 246 11.89 -2.42 36.85
CA HIS A 246 13.22 -1.94 37.28
C HIS A 246 13.12 -0.94 38.44
N GLU A 247 12.21 0.06 38.33
CA GLU A 247 12.03 1.08 39.35
C GLU A 247 11.40 0.56 40.65
N LEU A 248 10.62 -0.55 40.59
CA LEU A 248 10.12 -1.23 41.78
C LEU A 248 11.17 -2.12 42.45
N LYS A 249 12.02 -2.81 41.68
CA LYS A 249 13.07 -3.67 42.24
C LYS A 249 14.08 -2.93 43.08
N ASN A 250 14.44 -1.68 42.69
CA ASN A 250 15.46 -0.89 43.37
C ASN A 250 15.10 -0.56 44.83
N PRO A 251 13.96 0.05 45.16
CA PRO A 251 13.58 0.33 46.55
C PRO A 251 13.32 -0.94 47.35
N VAL A 252 12.76 -2.00 46.74
CA VAL A 252 12.56 -3.29 47.39
C VAL A 252 13.86 -3.93 47.79
N ALA A 253 14.89 -3.90 46.90
CA ALA A 253 16.22 -4.44 47.22
C ALA A 253 16.89 -3.60 48.32
N ALA A 254 16.76 -2.27 48.29
CA ALA A 254 17.30 -1.41 49.35
C ALA A 254 16.62 -1.65 50.73
N ILE A 255 15.30 -1.85 50.75
CA ILE A 255 14.56 -2.22 51.98
C ILE A 255 15.11 -3.55 52.51
N ARG A 256 15.22 -4.58 51.64
CA ARG A 256 15.67 -5.90 52.02
C ARG A 256 17.11 -5.88 52.57
N ALA A 257 18.04 -5.26 51.84
CA ALA A 257 19.44 -5.15 52.27
C ALA A 257 19.57 -4.40 53.62
N SER A 258 18.78 -3.33 53.81
CA SER A 258 18.76 -2.56 55.06
C SER A 258 18.19 -3.37 56.20
N ALA A 259 17.13 -4.16 55.97
CA ALA A 259 16.52 -5.06 56.98
C ALA A 259 17.48 -6.21 57.37
N GLU A 260 18.22 -6.77 56.42
CA GLU A 260 19.26 -7.80 56.68
C GLU A 260 20.33 -7.26 57.61
N VAL A 261 20.85 -6.04 57.40
CA VAL A 261 21.82 -5.41 58.32
C VAL A 261 21.23 -5.17 59.68
N LEU A 262 19.98 -4.73 59.76
CA LEU A 262 19.28 -4.51 61.06
C LEU A 262 19.12 -5.81 61.82
N THR A 263 18.82 -6.93 61.21
CA THR A 263 18.66 -8.24 61.89
C THR A 263 19.99 -8.80 62.39
N GLU A 264 21.09 -8.50 61.67
CA GLU A 264 22.39 -9.05 62.04
C GLU A 264 23.13 -8.20 63.10
N ARG A 265 23.01 -6.85 63.08
CA ARG A 265 23.90 -5.92 63.83
C ARG A 265 23.17 -4.88 64.69
N ALA A 266 21.85 -4.82 64.71
CA ALA A 266 21.10 -3.76 65.41
C ALA A 266 21.34 -3.67 66.92
N ALA A 267 21.70 -4.77 67.53
CA ALA A 267 21.95 -4.84 68.97
C ALA A 267 23.27 -4.17 69.44
N ASP A 268 24.25 -4.10 68.50
CA ASP A 268 25.60 -3.68 68.87
C ASP A 268 25.91 -2.21 68.47
N GLU A 269 25.15 -1.63 67.49
CA GLU A 269 25.42 -0.31 66.93
C GLU A 269 24.12 0.52 66.73
N PRO A 270 23.61 1.24 67.76
CA PRO A 270 22.34 2.00 67.67
C PRO A 270 22.29 3.06 66.52
N GLU A 271 23.41 3.72 66.27
CA GLU A 271 23.51 4.71 65.17
C GLU A 271 23.38 4.05 63.80
N THR A 272 24.01 2.90 63.61
CA THR A 272 23.90 2.09 62.39
C THR A 272 22.46 1.60 62.23
N ALA A 273 21.83 1.11 63.25
CA ALA A 273 20.42 0.72 63.25
C ALA A 273 19.49 1.87 62.81
N ARG A 274 19.71 3.08 63.37
CA ARG A 274 18.90 4.27 63.04
C ARG A 274 19.12 4.65 61.56
N ARG A 275 20.32 4.63 61.05
CA ARG A 275 20.66 4.94 59.64
C ARG A 275 19.94 3.97 58.68
N PHE A 276 19.96 2.68 58.96
CA PHE A 276 19.30 1.71 58.08
C PHE A 276 17.77 1.74 58.20
N ALA A 277 17.21 2.03 59.37
CA ALA A 277 15.80 2.26 59.55
C ALA A 277 15.31 3.50 58.77
N LEU A 278 16.10 4.58 58.72
CA LEU A 278 15.78 5.74 57.88
C LEU A 278 15.82 5.40 56.39
N ARG A 279 16.79 4.58 55.95
CA ARG A 279 16.85 4.11 54.54
C ARG A 279 15.63 3.25 54.16
N ILE A 280 15.17 2.36 55.04
CA ILE A 280 13.95 1.60 54.82
C ILE A 280 12.76 2.53 54.65
N ARG A 281 12.59 3.56 55.53
CA ARG A 281 11.53 4.53 55.43
C ARG A 281 11.58 5.30 54.12
N GLU A 282 12.74 5.84 53.74
CA GLU A 282 12.93 6.57 52.47
C GLU A 282 12.59 5.68 51.25
N SER A 283 12.98 4.41 51.29
CA SER A 283 12.68 3.46 50.20
C SER A 283 11.18 3.10 50.14
N ALA A 284 10.52 3.01 51.29
CA ALA A 284 9.07 2.80 51.37
C ALA A 284 8.30 4.01 50.87
N ASP A 285 8.69 5.24 51.28
CA ASP A 285 8.11 6.49 50.80
C ASP A 285 8.25 6.62 49.27
N LYS A 286 9.44 6.28 48.71
CA LYS A 286 9.66 6.24 47.27
C LYS A 286 8.75 5.24 46.57
N LEU A 287 8.56 4.04 47.14
CA LEU A 287 7.66 3.02 46.60
C LEU A 287 6.22 3.48 46.59
N GLN A 288 5.79 4.14 47.65
CA GLN A 288 4.44 4.72 47.74
C GLN A 288 4.23 5.80 46.71
N GLN A 289 5.20 6.70 46.52
CA GLN A 289 5.14 7.75 45.51
C GLN A 289 5.06 7.17 44.12
N LEU A 290 5.91 6.18 43.79
CA LEU A 290 5.92 5.50 42.50
C LEU A 290 4.55 4.85 42.19
N THR A 291 3.97 4.16 43.17
CA THR A 291 2.63 3.56 43.03
C THR A 291 1.53 4.62 42.77
N GLN A 292 1.57 5.74 43.47
CA GLN A 292 0.64 6.85 43.28
C GLN A 292 0.78 7.51 41.91
N ASP A 293 2.00 7.70 41.46
CA ASP A 293 2.30 8.27 40.15
C ASP A 293 1.83 7.33 39.02
N LEU A 294 2.06 6.01 39.14
CA LEU A 294 1.58 4.99 38.21
C LEU A 294 0.04 4.97 38.16
N LEU A 295 -0.64 4.98 39.29
CA LEU A 295 -2.11 5.02 39.34
C LEU A 295 -2.67 6.32 38.75
N SER A 296 -1.99 7.45 38.97
CA SER A 296 -2.34 8.74 38.36
C SER A 296 -2.22 8.70 36.86
N LEU A 297 -1.09 8.21 36.34
CA LEU A 297 -0.84 8.08 34.92
C LEU A 297 -1.83 7.10 34.25
N ALA A 298 -2.08 5.95 34.87
CA ALA A 298 -3.05 4.96 34.38
C ALA A 298 -4.46 5.54 34.30
N ARG A 299 -4.87 6.38 35.29
CA ARG A 299 -6.15 7.09 35.23
C ARG A 299 -6.19 8.13 34.12
N LEU A 300 -5.14 8.94 33.94
CA LEU A 300 -5.07 9.97 32.90
C LEU A 300 -5.07 9.38 31.47
N GLU A 301 -4.51 8.18 31.29
CA GLU A 301 -4.43 7.48 29.99
C GLU A 301 -5.64 6.58 29.71
N ALA A 302 -6.48 6.30 30.69
CA ALA A 302 -7.71 5.54 30.48
C ALA A 302 -8.64 6.28 29.51
N ARG A 303 -8.96 5.64 28.39
CA ARG A 303 -9.89 6.19 27.39
C ARG A 303 -11.25 6.46 28.03
N GLY A 304 -11.77 7.68 27.92
CA GLY A 304 -13.09 8.06 28.38
C GLY A 304 -13.14 8.90 29.67
N ILE A 305 -12.01 9.39 30.18
CA ILE A 305 -12.04 10.46 31.17
C ILE A 305 -12.29 11.76 30.42
N GLU A 306 -13.53 12.23 30.47
CA GLU A 306 -13.81 13.61 30.09
C GLU A 306 -13.34 14.49 31.25
N PRO A 307 -12.46 15.50 31.00
CA PRO A 307 -12.13 16.47 32.03
C PRO A 307 -13.45 17.14 32.52
N LYS A 308 -13.57 17.37 33.80
CA LYS A 308 -14.64 18.25 34.30
C LYS A 308 -14.53 19.56 33.58
N ASP A 309 -15.59 19.95 32.89
CA ASP A 309 -15.61 21.17 32.05
C ASP A 309 -15.98 22.43 32.88
N ASP A 310 -15.74 22.36 34.20
CA ASP A 310 -16.02 23.47 35.12
C ASP A 310 -14.90 24.52 34.98
N PRO A 311 -15.27 25.81 34.96
CA PRO A 311 -14.28 26.88 35.00
C PRO A 311 -13.63 26.93 36.40
N VAL A 312 -12.30 26.84 36.42
CA VAL A 312 -11.47 26.91 37.63
C VAL A 312 -10.44 28.01 37.53
N ASP A 313 -10.08 28.66 38.64
CA ASP A 313 -9.02 29.66 38.65
C ASP A 313 -7.65 29.04 38.90
N LEU A 314 -6.80 29.04 37.89
CA LEU A 314 -5.42 28.53 37.96
C LEU A 314 -4.59 29.24 39.01
N CYS A 315 -4.89 30.53 39.33
CA CYS A 315 -4.22 31.25 40.38
C CYS A 315 -4.55 30.70 41.79
N ALA A 316 -5.79 30.25 42.00
CA ALA A 316 -6.19 29.58 43.25
C ALA A 316 -5.50 28.21 43.40
N ILE A 317 -5.49 27.44 42.33
CA ILE A 317 -4.83 26.12 42.31
C ILE A 317 -3.31 26.27 42.53
N ALA A 318 -2.68 27.31 41.97
CA ALA A 318 -1.26 27.60 42.16
C ALA A 318 -0.94 27.91 43.65
N ARG A 319 -1.81 28.64 44.38
CA ARG A 319 -1.61 28.88 45.83
C ARG A 319 -1.65 27.56 46.60
N GLU A 320 -2.65 26.70 46.32
CA GLU A 320 -2.74 25.41 46.99
C GLU A 320 -1.51 24.51 46.70
N ALA A 321 -1.00 24.53 45.48
CA ALA A 321 0.20 23.76 45.10
C ALA A 321 1.45 24.27 45.78
N VAL A 322 1.60 25.59 45.94
CA VAL A 322 2.72 26.23 46.71
C VAL A 322 2.66 25.88 48.18
N ASP A 323 1.44 25.95 48.79
CA ASP A 323 1.25 25.60 50.20
C ASP A 323 1.57 24.11 50.45
N ALA A 324 1.15 23.21 49.55
CA ALA A 324 1.45 21.78 49.60
C ALA A 324 2.96 21.47 49.53
N GLN A 325 3.73 22.26 48.78
CA GLN A 325 5.17 22.10 48.65
C GLN A 325 6.00 22.82 49.76
N GLY A 326 5.35 23.62 50.59
CA GLY A 326 5.98 24.36 51.66
C GLY A 326 6.89 23.53 52.57
N PRO A 327 6.42 22.39 53.14
CA PRO A 327 7.23 21.53 54.01
C PRO A 327 8.48 20.97 53.31
N THR A 328 8.35 20.55 52.04
CA THR A 328 9.47 20.01 51.21
C THR A 328 10.48 21.09 50.90
N ALA A 329 10.03 22.29 50.53
CA ALA A 329 10.86 23.43 50.26
C ALA A 329 11.64 23.89 51.49
N ALA A 330 10.97 23.96 52.66
CA ALA A 330 11.58 24.29 53.93
C ALA A 330 12.68 23.27 54.33
N ALA A 331 12.43 21.98 54.19
CA ALA A 331 13.40 20.93 54.48
C ALA A 331 14.67 21.01 53.59
N ARG A 332 14.50 21.54 52.39
CA ARG A 332 15.63 21.78 51.43
C ARG A 332 16.19 23.22 51.51
N ARG A 333 15.67 24.09 52.38
CA ARG A 333 16.02 25.48 52.48
C ARG A 333 15.89 26.25 51.15
N VAL A 334 14.90 25.89 50.35
CA VAL A 334 14.55 26.55 49.07
C VAL A 334 13.30 27.40 49.34
N ARG A 335 13.25 28.63 48.82
CA ARG A 335 12.08 29.50 48.92
C ARG A 335 11.21 29.35 47.67
N VAL A 336 9.91 29.19 47.82
CA VAL A 336 8.94 29.18 46.70
C VAL A 336 8.25 30.54 46.66
N GLU A 337 8.36 31.24 45.56
CA GLU A 337 7.75 32.56 45.31
C GLU A 337 6.64 32.41 44.25
N LEU A 338 5.42 32.85 44.61
CA LEU A 338 4.27 32.87 43.70
C LEU A 338 4.04 34.29 43.19
N ARG A 339 4.04 34.46 41.86
CA ARG A 339 3.59 35.65 41.16
C ARG A 339 2.35 35.31 40.34
N ALA A 340 1.19 35.62 40.92
CA ALA A 340 -0.10 35.34 40.30
C ALA A 340 -0.84 36.64 40.00
N GLY A 341 -1.44 36.73 38.81
CA GLY A 341 -2.34 37.80 38.46
C GLY A 341 -3.69 37.72 39.24
N THR A 342 -4.65 38.52 38.80
CA THR A 342 -5.95 38.61 39.47
C THR A 342 -6.84 37.36 39.22
N ALA A 343 -6.79 36.80 38.03
CA ALA A 343 -7.50 35.56 37.68
C ALA A 343 -6.92 34.95 36.38
N ALA A 344 -6.89 33.64 36.33
CA ALA A 344 -6.52 32.86 35.11
C ALA A 344 -7.54 31.68 34.98
N PRO A 345 -8.73 31.97 34.42
CA PRO A 345 -9.79 30.95 34.30
C PRO A 345 -9.43 29.92 33.22
N VAL A 346 -9.44 28.65 33.59
CA VAL A 346 -9.25 27.50 32.70
C VAL A 346 -10.39 26.52 32.89
N ARG A 347 -10.71 25.71 31.87
CA ARG A 347 -11.67 24.60 32.03
C ARG A 347 -10.92 23.34 32.40
N GLY A 348 -11.37 22.65 33.46
CA GLY A 348 -10.70 21.42 33.82
C GLY A 348 -10.96 20.92 35.23
N ASP A 349 -10.30 19.81 35.56
CA ASP A 349 -10.34 19.20 36.88
C ASP A 349 -9.27 19.83 37.82
N PRO A 350 -9.67 20.51 38.90
CA PRO A 350 -8.73 21.19 39.79
C PRO A 350 -7.75 20.21 40.46
N VAL A 351 -8.15 18.94 40.64
CA VAL A 351 -7.28 17.92 41.27
C VAL A 351 -6.11 17.58 40.37
N TRP A 352 -6.36 17.40 39.07
CA TRP A 352 -5.31 17.10 38.10
C TRP A 352 -4.42 18.32 37.82
N LEU A 353 -5.01 19.50 37.70
CA LEU A 353 -4.24 20.75 37.50
C LEU A 353 -3.33 21.03 38.70
N ARG A 354 -3.80 20.85 39.91
CA ARG A 354 -3.01 20.95 41.15
C ARG A 354 -1.86 19.94 41.14
N ARG A 355 -2.13 18.67 40.77
CA ARG A 355 -1.12 17.62 40.68
C ARG A 355 -0.02 17.96 39.68
N ALA A 356 -0.37 18.57 38.54
CA ALA A 356 0.62 19.03 37.55
C ALA A 356 1.52 20.11 38.11
N LEU A 357 0.96 21.12 38.79
CA LEU A 357 1.72 22.19 39.44
C LEU A 357 2.62 21.67 40.57
N GLU A 358 2.10 20.77 41.42
CA GLU A 358 2.87 20.10 42.47
C GLU A 358 4.08 19.34 41.91
N ASN A 359 3.91 18.63 40.77
CA ASN A 359 5.02 17.94 40.11
C ASN A 359 6.07 18.92 39.53
N LEU A 360 5.64 20.02 38.93
CA LEU A 360 6.56 21.04 38.43
C LEU A 360 7.32 21.71 39.58
N LEU A 361 6.62 22.11 40.63
CA LEU A 361 7.23 22.72 41.83
C LEU A 361 8.15 21.74 42.55
N GLY A 362 7.71 20.49 42.75
CA GLY A 362 8.52 19.44 43.40
C GLY A 362 9.82 19.20 42.62
N ASN A 363 9.76 19.14 41.29
CA ASN A 363 10.94 19.03 40.46
C ASN A 363 11.86 20.23 40.59
N ALA A 364 11.34 21.44 40.57
CA ALA A 364 12.10 22.68 40.73
C ALA A 364 12.78 22.78 42.11
N VAL A 365 12.05 22.45 43.18
CA VAL A 365 12.60 22.42 44.57
C VAL A 365 13.68 21.36 44.71
N GLN A 366 13.48 20.19 44.07
CA GLN A 366 14.46 19.08 44.14
C GLN A 366 15.78 19.43 43.46
N HIS A 367 15.74 20.19 42.38
CA HIS A 367 16.94 20.51 41.59
C HIS A 367 17.57 21.87 41.93
N SER A 368 16.89 22.71 42.70
CA SER A 368 17.46 23.97 43.15
C SER A 368 18.49 23.79 44.27
N PRO A 369 19.62 24.54 44.27
CA PRO A 369 20.56 24.58 45.36
C PRO A 369 19.94 25.13 46.67
N GLU A 370 20.51 24.74 47.78
CA GLU A 370 20.14 25.25 49.10
C GLU A 370 20.31 26.78 49.16
N GLY A 371 19.31 27.49 49.68
CA GLY A 371 19.29 28.96 49.78
C GLY A 371 18.72 29.67 48.57
N GLU A 372 18.55 28.98 47.45
CA GLU A 372 17.98 29.53 46.22
C GLU A 372 16.45 29.59 46.26
N ARG A 373 15.86 30.17 45.22
CA ARG A 373 14.42 30.32 45.07
C ARG A 373 13.87 29.56 43.85
N VAL A 374 12.62 29.17 43.94
CA VAL A 374 11.79 28.66 42.85
C VAL A 374 10.69 29.68 42.63
N GLU A 375 10.51 30.12 41.39
CA GLU A 375 9.50 31.10 41.04
C GLU A 375 8.39 30.43 40.24
N LEU A 376 7.12 30.54 40.73
CA LEU A 376 5.92 30.14 39.97
C LEU A 376 5.22 31.43 39.52
N GLU A 377 5.11 31.63 38.22
CA GLU A 377 4.39 32.75 37.63
C GLU A 377 3.16 32.25 36.88
N ILE A 378 1.99 32.86 37.23
CA ILE A 378 0.73 32.59 36.52
C ILE A 378 0.34 33.82 35.73
N SER A 379 0.19 33.66 34.43
CA SER A 379 -0.24 34.73 33.52
C SER A 379 -1.47 34.32 32.75
N GLY A 380 -2.43 35.25 32.62
CA GLY A 380 -3.62 35.10 31.82
C GLY A 380 -3.47 35.87 30.51
N GLY A 381 -4.06 35.29 29.43
CA GLY A 381 -4.02 35.91 28.11
C GLY A 381 -4.96 35.14 27.17
N PRO A 382 -4.64 34.95 25.91
CA PRO A 382 -5.31 34.01 25.02
C PRO A 382 -5.23 32.56 25.54
N GLU A 383 -4.11 32.24 26.19
CA GLU A 383 -3.87 31.01 26.95
C GLU A 383 -3.54 31.41 28.41
N CYS A 384 -3.90 30.57 29.36
CA CYS A 384 -3.44 30.67 30.74
C CYS A 384 -2.14 29.87 30.86
N VAL A 385 -1.08 30.54 31.37
CA VAL A 385 0.25 29.98 31.42
C VAL A 385 0.75 29.94 32.85
N ALA A 386 1.18 28.73 33.30
CA ALA A 386 1.94 28.57 34.52
C ALA A 386 3.41 28.31 34.16
N GLN A 387 4.29 29.17 34.64
CA GLN A 387 5.73 29.09 34.41
C GLN A 387 6.45 28.83 35.73
N VAL A 388 7.22 27.76 35.80
CA VAL A 388 8.06 27.41 36.96
C VAL A 388 9.51 27.58 36.57
N ARG A 389 10.22 28.44 37.30
CA ARG A 389 11.66 28.67 37.13
C ARG A 389 12.41 28.14 38.33
N ASP A 390 13.39 27.30 38.09
CA ASP A 390 14.37 26.82 39.06
C ASP A 390 15.74 27.52 38.83
N HIS A 391 16.63 27.40 39.81
CA HIS A 391 18.02 27.90 39.76
C HIS A 391 19.00 26.72 39.87
N GLY A 392 18.64 25.56 39.36
CA GLY A 392 19.44 24.34 39.34
C GLY A 392 20.52 24.35 38.25
N PRO A 393 21.20 23.21 38.06
CA PRO A 393 22.26 23.08 37.05
C PRO A 393 21.73 22.97 35.61
N GLY A 394 20.42 23.03 35.42
CA GLY A 394 19.78 22.81 34.11
C GLY A 394 19.55 21.33 33.80
N VAL A 395 19.00 21.09 32.61
CA VAL A 395 18.65 19.77 32.11
C VAL A 395 19.79 19.23 31.24
N ASP A 396 20.18 17.97 31.48
CA ASP A 396 21.17 17.28 30.67
C ASP A 396 20.72 17.20 29.22
N PRO A 397 21.55 17.53 28.23
CA PRO A 397 21.22 17.45 26.81
C PRO A 397 20.75 16.08 26.36
N VAL A 398 21.24 15.00 26.98
CA VAL A 398 20.89 13.63 26.61
C VAL A 398 19.42 13.29 26.84
N ILE A 399 18.80 13.87 27.88
CA ILE A 399 17.38 13.60 28.20
C ILE A 399 16.43 14.70 27.73
N ARG A 400 16.96 15.81 27.19
CA ARG A 400 16.18 17.01 26.89
C ARG A 400 14.98 16.75 25.99
N GLU A 401 15.16 15.95 24.92
CA GLU A 401 14.10 15.62 23.97
C GLU A 401 13.07 14.67 24.56
N ARG A 402 13.47 13.88 25.56
CA ARG A 402 12.65 12.85 26.19
C ARG A 402 12.16 13.21 27.59
N LEU A 403 12.37 14.46 28.01
CA LEU A 403 12.17 14.91 29.37
C LEU A 403 10.75 14.69 29.92
N PHE A 404 9.75 14.75 29.04
CA PHE A 404 8.34 14.50 29.38
C PHE A 404 7.90 13.04 29.10
N GLU A 405 8.85 12.17 28.69
CA GLU A 405 8.57 10.73 28.59
C GLU A 405 8.62 10.08 29.99
N ARG A 406 7.96 8.94 30.10
CA ARG A 406 7.95 8.15 31.34
C ARG A 406 9.35 7.66 31.67
N PHE A 407 9.70 7.70 32.97
CA PHE A 407 11.01 7.30 33.51
C PHE A 407 12.22 8.03 32.91
N ALA A 408 12.01 9.18 32.31
CA ALA A 408 13.11 10.03 31.85
C ALA A 408 13.80 10.69 33.02
N THR A 409 14.90 10.10 33.47
CA THR A 409 15.74 10.63 34.56
C THR A 409 17.22 10.32 34.32
N THR A 410 18.09 11.25 34.65
CA THR A 410 19.55 11.02 34.70
C THR A 410 20.01 10.47 36.02
N ARG A 411 19.18 10.51 37.09
CA ARG A 411 19.51 10.10 38.43
C ARG A 411 18.73 8.84 38.84
N HIS A 412 19.27 7.71 38.49
CA HIS A 412 18.81 6.43 39.01
C HIS A 412 19.29 6.30 40.49
N GLY A 413 18.39 6.62 41.44
CA GLY A 413 18.71 6.47 42.87
C GLY A 413 18.35 7.64 43.78
N ASP A 414 18.46 8.89 43.35
CA ASP A 414 18.32 10.11 44.17
C ASP A 414 16.91 10.72 44.16
N GLY A 415 15.88 9.91 44.42
CA GLY A 415 14.57 10.45 44.85
C GLY A 415 13.55 10.81 43.76
N GLY A 416 13.86 10.75 42.49
CA GLY A 416 12.89 10.99 41.40
C GLY A 416 12.32 9.70 40.82
N THR A 417 10.98 9.63 40.60
CA THR A 417 10.32 8.49 39.93
C THR A 417 10.44 8.54 38.41
N GLY A 418 10.84 9.68 37.83
CA GLY A 418 10.83 9.93 36.39
C GLY A 418 9.42 10.00 35.78
N LEU A 419 8.37 9.96 36.60
CA LEU A 419 6.98 10.01 36.16
C LEU A 419 6.32 11.40 36.32
N GLY A 420 6.88 12.27 37.15
CA GLY A 420 6.29 13.58 37.45
C GLY A 420 6.05 14.47 36.24
N LEU A 421 7.05 14.61 35.36
CA LEU A 421 6.89 15.40 34.13
C LEU A 421 6.03 14.73 33.07
N ALA A 422 5.99 13.38 33.01
CA ALA A 422 5.04 12.66 32.19
C ALA A 422 3.59 12.88 32.63
N ILE A 423 3.34 12.96 33.95
CA ILE A 423 2.04 13.35 34.51
C ILE A 423 1.70 14.80 34.12
N VAL A 424 2.62 15.74 34.22
CA VAL A 424 2.40 17.12 33.77
C VAL A 424 1.97 17.19 32.31
N ARG A 425 2.64 16.45 31.44
CA ARG A 425 2.29 16.37 30.02
C ARG A 425 0.90 15.74 29.82
N ALA A 426 0.61 14.63 30.46
CA ALA A 426 -0.68 13.95 30.34
C ALA A 426 -1.83 14.86 30.84
N VAL A 427 -1.63 15.59 31.93
CA VAL A 427 -2.60 16.59 32.41
C VAL A 427 -2.77 17.73 31.43
N ALA A 428 -1.68 18.26 30.87
CA ALA A 428 -1.75 19.32 29.86
C ALA A 428 -2.57 18.86 28.64
N GLU A 429 -2.25 17.68 28.08
CA GLU A 429 -2.95 17.08 26.93
C GLU A 429 -4.43 16.81 27.21
N LEU A 430 -4.78 16.30 28.42
CA LEU A 430 -6.17 16.10 28.86
C LEU A 430 -6.99 17.41 28.83
N HIS A 431 -6.34 18.54 29.12
CA HIS A 431 -6.99 19.86 29.17
C HIS A 431 -6.80 20.65 27.87
N GLY A 432 -6.38 20.00 26.75
CA GLY A 432 -6.19 20.64 25.45
C GLY A 432 -5.02 21.63 25.40
N GLY A 433 -4.10 21.56 26.38
CA GLY A 433 -2.92 22.42 26.52
C GLY A 433 -1.62 21.68 26.16
N ARG A 434 -0.50 22.25 26.58
CA ARG A 434 0.83 21.69 26.38
C ARG A 434 1.76 21.98 27.53
N ALA A 435 2.76 21.10 27.74
CA ALA A 435 3.86 21.29 28.68
C ALA A 435 5.19 21.30 27.91
N GLU A 436 6.05 22.23 28.23
CA GLU A 436 7.34 22.41 27.53
C GLU A 436 8.46 22.88 28.46
N LEU A 437 9.69 22.56 28.08
CA LEU A 437 10.89 23.16 28.63
C LEU A 437 11.26 24.36 27.75
N ARG A 438 11.02 25.58 28.25
CA ARG A 438 11.24 26.82 27.49
C ARG A 438 12.72 27.25 27.48
N GLU A 439 13.36 27.17 28.64
CA GLU A 439 14.75 27.54 28.80
C GLU A 439 15.46 26.53 29.71
N THR A 440 16.73 26.25 29.44
CA THR A 440 17.59 25.46 30.33
C THR A 440 19.05 25.82 30.11
N GLY A 441 19.83 25.85 31.21
CA GLY A 441 21.22 26.12 31.19
C GLY A 441 21.84 26.01 32.59
N PRO A 442 23.12 26.37 32.75
CA PRO A 442 23.83 26.21 34.03
C PRO A 442 23.32 27.11 35.17
N ARG A 443 22.35 27.99 34.91
CA ARG A 443 21.72 28.87 35.89
C ARG A 443 20.26 28.53 36.17
N GLY A 444 19.77 27.33 35.74
CA GLY A 444 18.43 26.85 35.98
C GLY A 444 17.65 26.51 34.71
N SER A 445 16.41 26.14 34.93
CA SER A 445 15.46 25.78 33.86
C SER A 445 14.12 26.48 34.04
N VAL A 446 13.38 26.62 32.96
CA VAL A 446 12.03 27.18 32.92
C VAL A 446 11.09 26.18 32.29
N PHE A 447 10.19 25.65 33.09
CA PHE A 447 9.12 24.76 32.67
C PHE A 447 7.83 25.56 32.53
N VAL A 448 7.08 25.23 31.48
CA VAL A 448 5.84 25.96 31.15
C VAL A 448 4.70 24.96 30.93
N LEU A 449 3.57 25.23 31.56
CA LEU A 449 2.29 24.61 31.34
C LEU A 449 1.35 25.66 30.74
N SER A 450 0.94 25.46 29.49
CA SER A 450 0.00 26.33 28.77
C SER A 450 -1.34 25.63 28.64
N LEU A 451 -2.43 26.30 29.00
CA LEU A 451 -3.80 25.77 28.97
C LEU A 451 -4.72 26.74 28.23
N PRO A 452 -5.73 26.25 27.48
CA PRO A 452 -6.75 27.09 26.89
C PRO A 452 -7.48 27.89 27.96
N ARG A 453 -7.80 29.13 27.68
CA ARG A 453 -8.62 29.96 28.56
C ARG A 453 -10.08 29.47 28.53
N ALA A 454 -10.76 29.45 29.67
CA ALA A 454 -12.16 29.10 29.81
C ALA A 454 -13.10 30.07 29.05
#